data_0b78a00532a532a77188e1231804d671
#
_entry.id   0b78a00532a532a77188e1231804d671
#
_cell.length_a   1.000
_cell.length_b   1.000
_cell.length_c   1.000
_cell.angle_alpha   90.00
_cell.angle_beta   90.00
_cell.angle_gamma   90.00
#
_symmetry.space_group_name_H-M   'P 1'
#
loop_
_entity.id
_entity.type
_entity.pdbx_description
1 polymer ?
#
loop_
_entity_poly.entity_id
_entity_poly.type
_entity_poly.pdbx_seq_one_letter_code
_entity_poly.pdbx_strand_id
1 'polypeptide(L)'
;LSELPGKIWGVVKRYKAVIGGMIIVLMLLGGLLAYSGIWPPVFVVESASMQHSDTESDFGIIDTGDLVVVQATGGDDVRTYVECYPDGHRSFGDFGDVIIYERYGRSEYTPIIHRAMLRLEFNSTALSFDIPSLALLPADKWGNGPVEDGRWWNLSGYVEIYDIGYRSVLLRVDLSDLLSYYDAHNLDHGGIITLGDHNGGVYDQSTTTICREPIMDEWIVGEAKLEIPWIGLIKLWVNGNMPSNTPENSKTGLMVTLAVLIIVPLAIDLTGVVLKKRGIDPWARIKEMMRRTKE
;
A
#
# COMPACT_ATOMS: atom_id res chain seq x y z
N LEU A 1 -2.10 6.61 -52.75
CA LEU A 1 -2.41 5.70 -51.60
C LEU A 1 -1.50 4.47 -51.53
N SER A 2 -0.85 4.03 -52.64
CA SER A 2 0.01 2.84 -52.72
C SER A 2 1.40 3.02 -52.07
N GLU A 3 1.87 4.24 -51.85
CA GLU A 3 3.20 4.51 -51.25
C GLU A 3 3.20 4.63 -49.71
N LEU A 4 2.05 4.76 -49.10
CA LEU A 4 1.89 4.87 -47.63
C LEU A 4 2.51 3.69 -46.85
N PRO A 5 2.34 2.43 -47.25
CA PRO A 5 2.93 1.29 -46.54
C PRO A 5 4.45 1.31 -46.50
N GLY A 6 5.11 1.74 -47.60
CA GLY A 6 6.56 1.81 -47.67
C GLY A 6 7.19 2.91 -46.82
N LYS A 7 6.54 4.09 -46.76
CA LYS A 7 6.97 5.21 -45.90
C LYS A 7 6.80 4.86 -44.42
N ILE A 8 5.67 4.28 -44.05
CA ILE A 8 5.42 3.82 -42.67
C ILE A 8 6.47 2.75 -42.25
N TRP A 9 6.74 1.80 -43.13
CA TRP A 9 7.73 0.75 -42.87
C TRP A 9 9.15 1.30 -42.70
N GLY A 10 9.54 2.33 -43.44
CA GLY A 10 10.80 3.05 -43.28
C GLY A 10 10.92 3.74 -41.93
N VAL A 11 9.86 4.38 -41.45
CA VAL A 11 9.77 5.01 -40.12
C VAL A 11 9.86 3.94 -39.01
N VAL A 12 9.10 2.85 -39.12
CA VAL A 12 9.13 1.75 -38.15
C VAL A 12 10.53 1.13 -38.05
N LYS A 13 11.23 0.91 -39.19
CA LYS A 13 12.62 0.41 -39.16
C LYS A 13 13.57 1.38 -38.47
N ARG A 14 13.41 2.69 -38.67
CA ARG A 14 14.29 3.72 -38.10
C ARG A 14 14.09 3.85 -36.58
N TYR A 15 12.83 3.76 -36.13
CA TYR A 15 12.47 3.97 -34.71
C TYR A 15 12.08 2.67 -33.98
N LYS A 16 12.42 1.50 -34.52
CA LYS A 16 12.02 0.18 -33.94
C LYS A 16 12.33 0.01 -32.46
N ALA A 17 13.46 0.55 -32.00
CA ALA A 17 13.82 0.48 -30.57
C ALA A 17 12.92 1.35 -29.70
N VAL A 18 12.60 2.58 -30.16
CA VAL A 18 11.69 3.49 -29.45
C VAL A 18 10.27 2.93 -29.44
N ILE A 19 9.80 2.43 -30.58
CA ILE A 19 8.47 1.82 -30.70
C ILE A 19 8.39 0.56 -29.82
N GLY A 20 9.41 -0.29 -29.85
CA GLY A 20 9.50 -1.47 -28.97
C GLY A 20 9.48 -1.09 -27.48
N GLY A 21 10.25 -0.07 -27.09
CA GLY A 21 10.23 0.47 -25.74
C GLY A 21 8.86 1.00 -25.31
N MET A 22 8.20 1.78 -26.18
CA MET A 22 6.83 2.26 -25.92
C MET A 22 5.84 1.11 -25.73
N ILE A 23 5.90 0.08 -26.58
CA ILE A 23 5.03 -1.09 -26.47
C ILE A 23 5.27 -1.80 -25.11
N ILE A 24 6.52 -1.97 -24.70
CA ILE A 24 6.85 -2.58 -23.41
C ILE A 24 6.27 -1.74 -22.26
N VAL A 25 6.46 -0.41 -22.28
CA VAL A 25 5.89 0.48 -21.24
C VAL A 25 4.37 0.39 -21.21
N LEU A 26 3.69 0.41 -22.37
CA LEU A 26 2.25 0.28 -22.44
C LEU A 26 1.76 -1.09 -21.93
N MET A 27 2.49 -2.17 -22.22
CA MET A 27 2.17 -3.49 -21.69
C MET A 27 2.36 -3.56 -20.17
N LEU A 28 3.41 -2.95 -19.62
CA LEU A 28 3.63 -2.88 -18.17
C LEU A 28 2.54 -2.06 -17.47
N LEU A 29 2.20 -0.89 -18.02
CA LEU A 29 1.10 -0.06 -17.48
C LEU A 29 -0.25 -0.77 -17.59
N GLY A 30 -0.53 -1.40 -18.74
CA GLY A 30 -1.76 -2.18 -18.93
C GLY A 30 -1.83 -3.39 -17.98
N GLY A 31 -0.72 -4.08 -17.77
CA GLY A 31 -0.60 -5.17 -16.80
C GLY A 31 -0.81 -4.70 -15.37
N LEU A 32 -0.22 -3.56 -14.99
CA LEU A 32 -0.40 -2.96 -13.68
C LEU A 32 -1.86 -2.55 -13.45
N LEU A 33 -2.50 -1.93 -14.43
CA LEU A 33 -3.93 -1.58 -14.36
C LEU A 33 -4.83 -2.81 -14.24
N ALA A 34 -4.53 -3.85 -15.02
CA ALA A 34 -5.30 -5.11 -14.97
C ALA A 34 -5.12 -5.82 -13.61
N TYR A 35 -3.92 -5.75 -13.00
CA TYR A 35 -3.64 -6.29 -11.68
C TYR A 35 -4.33 -5.48 -10.57
N SER A 36 -4.24 -4.16 -10.66
CA SER A 36 -4.78 -3.24 -9.65
C SER A 36 -6.31 -3.22 -9.64
N GLY A 37 -6.95 -3.23 -10.82
CA GLY A 37 -8.41 -3.08 -10.95
C GLY A 37 -8.94 -1.68 -10.63
N ILE A 38 -8.08 -0.72 -10.23
CA ILE A 38 -8.44 0.67 -9.89
C ILE A 38 -7.57 1.70 -10.62
N TRP A 39 -8.03 2.94 -10.60
CA TRP A 39 -7.28 4.09 -11.09
C TRP A 39 -7.23 5.21 -10.04
N PRO A 40 -6.05 5.75 -9.69
CA PRO A 40 -4.71 5.30 -10.11
C PRO A 40 -4.30 3.98 -9.43
N PRO A 41 -3.47 3.14 -10.10
CA PRO A 41 -3.03 1.85 -9.55
C PRO A 41 -1.93 1.97 -8.50
N VAL A 42 -1.38 3.18 -8.31
CA VAL A 42 -0.29 3.47 -7.37
C VAL A 42 -0.54 4.75 -6.60
N PHE A 43 -0.13 4.78 -5.35
CA PHE A 43 -0.19 5.95 -4.47
C PHE A 43 1.20 6.30 -3.94
N VAL A 44 1.48 7.61 -3.81
CA VAL A 44 2.71 8.09 -3.17
C VAL A 44 2.47 8.24 -1.68
N VAL A 45 3.36 7.69 -0.87
CA VAL A 45 3.34 7.83 0.58
C VAL A 45 3.86 9.22 0.96
N GLU A 46 3.00 10.06 1.53
CA GLU A 46 3.30 11.46 1.83
C GLU A 46 3.55 11.73 3.32
N SER A 47 3.44 10.70 4.17
CA SER A 47 3.61 10.82 5.63
C SER A 47 4.38 9.65 6.21
N ALA A 48 4.87 9.82 7.44
CA ALA A 48 5.62 8.80 8.17
C ALA A 48 4.74 7.86 8.99
N SER A 49 3.41 7.91 8.85
CA SER A 49 2.49 7.17 9.72
C SER A 49 2.63 5.65 9.66
N MET A 50 3.24 5.12 8.58
CA MET A 50 3.45 3.68 8.39
C MET A 50 4.92 3.24 8.57
N GLN A 51 5.86 4.19 8.74
CA GLN A 51 7.29 3.90 8.90
C GLN A 51 7.58 3.06 10.14
N HIS A 52 8.57 2.19 10.07
CA HIS A 52 9.10 1.47 11.22
C HIS A 52 10.36 2.12 11.80
N SER A 53 10.94 3.12 11.13
CA SER A 53 12.09 3.88 11.57
C SER A 53 11.94 5.36 11.23
N ASP A 54 12.50 6.26 12.06
CA ASP A 54 12.55 7.70 11.80
C ASP A 54 13.70 8.07 10.83
N THR A 55 14.70 7.19 10.69
CA THR A 55 15.94 7.49 9.98
C THR A 55 16.24 6.60 8.79
N GLU A 56 15.64 5.40 8.76
CA GLU A 56 15.92 4.38 7.75
C GLU A 56 14.63 3.95 7.05
N SER A 57 14.70 3.81 5.75
CA SER A 57 13.68 3.19 4.91
C SER A 57 14.12 1.76 4.62
N ASP A 58 13.23 0.81 4.86
CA ASP A 58 13.46 -0.62 4.74
C ASP A 58 12.57 -1.23 3.64
N PHE A 59 13.11 -2.21 2.91
CA PHE A 59 12.30 -2.98 1.95
C PHE A 59 11.25 -3.82 2.68
N GLY A 60 10.03 -3.80 2.17
CA GLY A 60 8.89 -4.51 2.76
C GLY A 60 8.15 -3.73 3.83
N ILE A 61 8.53 -2.47 4.06
CA ILE A 61 7.87 -1.50 4.94
C ILE A 61 7.41 -0.30 4.10
N ILE A 62 6.30 0.31 4.46
CA ILE A 62 5.81 1.49 3.77
C ILE A 62 6.43 2.73 4.38
N ASP A 63 7.33 3.38 3.65
CA ASP A 63 8.04 4.57 4.10
C ASP A 63 7.67 5.83 3.32
N THR A 64 7.91 7.00 3.92
CA THR A 64 7.70 8.28 3.24
C THR A 64 8.51 8.34 1.93
N GLY A 65 7.81 8.57 0.83
CA GLY A 65 8.41 8.67 -0.50
C GLY A 65 8.34 7.38 -1.32
N ASP A 66 7.74 6.33 -0.81
CA ASP A 66 7.49 5.12 -1.60
C ASP A 66 6.29 5.29 -2.53
N LEU A 67 6.25 4.46 -3.58
CA LEU A 67 5.05 4.21 -4.36
C LEU A 67 4.44 2.90 -3.90
N VAL A 68 3.21 2.94 -3.46
CA VAL A 68 2.45 1.74 -3.09
C VAL A 68 1.56 1.32 -4.24
N VAL A 69 1.74 0.08 -4.70
CA VAL A 69 0.84 -0.57 -5.67
C VAL A 69 -0.37 -1.09 -4.92
N VAL A 70 -1.55 -0.71 -5.39
CA VAL A 70 -2.82 -1.03 -4.74
C VAL A 70 -3.64 -1.95 -5.62
N GLN A 71 -4.28 -2.93 -5.02
CA GLN A 71 -5.22 -3.83 -5.65
C GLN A 71 -6.62 -3.56 -5.10
N ALA A 72 -7.60 -3.49 -6.00
CA ALA A 72 -9.01 -3.42 -5.61
C ALA A 72 -9.34 -4.60 -4.69
N THR A 73 -10.01 -4.33 -3.59
CA THR A 73 -10.48 -5.33 -2.64
C THR A 73 -11.89 -4.97 -2.18
N GLY A 74 -12.71 -5.96 -1.91
CA GLY A 74 -13.96 -5.75 -1.17
C GLY A 74 -13.65 -5.60 0.32
N GLY A 75 -14.48 -4.86 1.05
CA GLY A 75 -14.28 -4.71 2.49
C GLY A 75 -14.29 -6.04 3.24
N ASP A 76 -15.13 -6.99 2.80
CA ASP A 76 -15.20 -8.34 3.38
C ASP A 76 -13.93 -9.16 3.18
N ASP A 77 -13.11 -8.82 2.16
CA ASP A 77 -11.85 -9.51 1.87
C ASP A 77 -10.68 -8.97 2.70
N VAL A 78 -10.84 -7.79 3.32
CA VAL A 78 -9.82 -7.16 4.17
C VAL A 78 -9.70 -7.93 5.49
N ARG A 79 -8.49 -8.39 5.77
CA ARG A 79 -8.16 -9.10 6.99
C ARG A 79 -7.50 -8.17 7.99
N THR A 80 -8.12 -8.02 9.14
CA THR A 80 -7.62 -7.15 10.21
C THR A 80 -6.43 -7.77 10.95
N TYR A 81 -5.70 -6.96 11.71
CA TYR A 81 -4.59 -7.38 12.58
C TYR A 81 -5.03 -8.54 13.50
N VAL A 82 -6.20 -8.38 14.12
CA VAL A 82 -6.75 -9.37 15.05
C VAL A 82 -7.07 -10.69 14.34
N GLU A 83 -7.65 -10.64 13.14
CA GLU A 83 -7.98 -11.83 12.34
C GLU A 83 -6.74 -12.57 11.83
N CYS A 84 -5.67 -11.83 11.54
CA CYS A 84 -4.42 -12.41 11.03
C CYS A 84 -3.49 -12.94 12.12
N TYR A 85 -3.69 -12.55 13.37
CA TYR A 85 -2.82 -12.96 14.47
C TYR A 85 -2.70 -14.49 14.62
N PRO A 86 -3.77 -15.30 14.54
CA PRO A 86 -3.70 -16.76 14.73
C PRO A 86 -2.97 -17.51 13.63
N ASP A 87 -3.08 -17.08 12.36
CA ASP A 87 -2.49 -17.76 11.22
C ASP A 87 -1.15 -17.17 10.76
N GLY A 88 -0.77 -16.03 11.35
CA GLY A 88 0.52 -15.41 11.10
C GLY A 88 0.61 -14.62 9.78
N HIS A 89 -0.52 -14.33 9.12
CA HIS A 89 -0.52 -13.50 7.91
C HIS A 89 0.00 -12.08 8.21
N ARG A 90 1.00 -11.65 7.43
CA ARG A 90 1.64 -10.34 7.58
C ARG A 90 1.68 -9.58 6.26
N SER A 91 1.49 -8.28 6.37
CA SER A 91 1.63 -7.32 5.28
C SER A 91 2.49 -6.14 5.77
N PHE A 92 3.53 -5.78 5.04
CA PHE A 92 4.44 -4.69 5.38
C PHE A 92 4.95 -4.75 6.82
N GLY A 93 5.50 -5.91 7.19
CA GLY A 93 6.21 -6.13 8.46
C GLY A 93 5.34 -6.55 9.65
N ASP A 94 4.01 -6.41 9.60
CA ASP A 94 3.13 -6.77 10.72
C ASP A 94 1.85 -7.49 10.29
N PHE A 95 1.08 -7.99 11.27
CA PHE A 95 -0.19 -8.69 11.02
C PHE A 95 -1.23 -7.78 10.38
N GLY A 96 -2.13 -8.37 9.60
CA GLY A 96 -3.26 -7.67 8.98
C GLY A 96 -2.88 -6.90 7.72
N ASP A 97 -3.90 -6.55 6.95
CA ASP A 97 -3.76 -5.86 5.69
C ASP A 97 -3.59 -4.35 5.90
N VAL A 98 -2.84 -3.73 5.01
CA VAL A 98 -2.75 -2.27 4.90
C VAL A 98 -3.71 -1.82 3.81
N ILE A 99 -4.69 -1.01 4.18
CA ILE A 99 -5.75 -0.53 3.29
C ILE A 99 -5.54 0.93 2.90
N ILE A 100 -6.02 1.26 1.71
CA ILE A 100 -6.18 2.63 1.25
C ILE A 100 -7.66 2.95 1.32
N TYR A 101 -8.03 4.00 2.04
CA TYR A 101 -9.42 4.39 2.18
C TYR A 101 -9.65 5.89 2.02
N GLU A 102 -10.86 6.24 1.57
CA GLU A 102 -11.35 7.62 1.49
C GLU A 102 -12.01 8.02 2.80
N ARG A 103 -11.59 9.17 3.36
CA ARG A 103 -12.17 9.68 4.60
C ARG A 103 -13.65 10.02 4.40
N TYR A 104 -14.52 9.39 5.17
CA TYR A 104 -15.97 9.53 5.05
C TYR A 104 -16.51 9.21 3.64
N GLY A 105 -15.82 8.34 2.89
CA GLY A 105 -16.16 8.02 1.50
C GLY A 105 -16.05 9.19 0.52
N ARG A 106 -15.21 10.19 0.83
CA ARG A 106 -15.10 11.42 0.04
C ARG A 106 -13.78 11.47 -0.71
N SER A 107 -13.86 11.39 -2.02
CA SER A 107 -12.69 11.38 -2.93
C SER A 107 -11.98 12.74 -3.06
N GLU A 108 -12.57 13.83 -2.56
CA GLU A 108 -11.93 15.14 -2.52
C GLU A 108 -10.82 15.25 -1.48
N TYR A 109 -10.77 14.35 -0.51
CA TYR A 109 -9.68 14.26 0.46
C TYR A 109 -8.59 13.33 -0.04
N THR A 110 -7.34 13.60 0.36
CA THR A 110 -6.24 12.67 0.15
C THR A 110 -6.56 11.34 0.86
N PRO A 111 -6.56 10.21 0.15
CA PRO A 111 -6.76 8.90 0.77
C PRO A 111 -5.71 8.60 1.84
N ILE A 112 -6.10 7.83 2.83
CA ILE A 112 -5.23 7.38 3.93
C ILE A 112 -4.74 5.97 3.64
N ILE A 113 -3.49 5.70 4.00
CA ILE A 113 -2.85 4.38 3.90
C ILE A 113 -2.52 3.94 5.32
N HIS A 114 -3.35 3.08 5.92
CA HIS A 114 -3.16 2.60 7.29
C HIS A 114 -3.54 1.12 7.40
N ARG A 115 -3.12 0.50 8.50
CA ARG A 115 -3.39 -0.90 8.80
C ARG A 115 -4.79 -1.10 9.34
N ALA A 116 -5.51 -2.12 8.85
CA ALA A 116 -6.77 -2.59 9.39
C ALA A 116 -6.52 -3.33 10.72
N MET A 117 -7.04 -2.80 11.82
CA MET A 117 -6.74 -3.34 13.16
C MET A 117 -7.79 -4.32 13.66
N LEU A 118 -9.04 -3.92 13.64
CA LEU A 118 -10.18 -4.74 14.04
C LEU A 118 -11.47 -4.24 13.37
N ARG A 119 -12.47 -5.12 13.25
CA ARG A 119 -13.78 -4.80 12.69
C ARG A 119 -14.80 -4.67 13.81
N LEU A 120 -15.54 -3.57 13.81
CA LEU A 120 -16.67 -3.32 14.69
C LEU A 120 -17.97 -3.66 13.97
N GLU A 121 -18.85 -4.40 14.61
CA GLU A 121 -20.22 -4.62 14.20
C GLU A 121 -21.14 -3.82 15.13
N PHE A 122 -21.93 -2.88 14.60
CA PHE A 122 -22.79 -2.04 15.41
C PHE A 122 -24.12 -2.77 15.75
N ASN A 123 -24.40 -2.90 17.02
CA ASN A 123 -25.64 -3.47 17.53
C ASN A 123 -26.62 -2.34 17.91
N SER A 124 -27.51 -1.99 17.00
CA SER A 124 -28.49 -0.92 17.19
C SER A 124 -29.50 -1.20 18.29
N THR A 125 -29.76 -2.47 18.61
CA THR A 125 -30.68 -2.85 19.68
C THR A 125 -30.09 -2.62 21.08
N ALA A 126 -28.81 -2.98 21.24
CA ALA A 126 -28.08 -2.85 22.49
C ALA A 126 -27.34 -1.50 22.63
N LEU A 127 -27.27 -0.70 21.54
CA LEU A 127 -26.45 0.51 21.41
C LEU A 127 -25.01 0.23 21.86
N SER A 128 -24.38 -0.72 21.21
CA SER A 128 -23.08 -1.27 21.55
C SER A 128 -22.35 -1.78 20.31
N PHE A 129 -21.12 -2.23 20.47
CA PHE A 129 -20.37 -2.90 19.39
C PHE A 129 -20.11 -4.35 19.75
N ASP A 130 -20.18 -5.20 18.72
CA ASP A 130 -19.69 -6.57 18.76
C ASP A 130 -18.37 -6.64 17.96
N ILE A 131 -17.39 -7.43 18.46
CA ILE A 131 -16.08 -7.59 17.82
C ILE A 131 -15.73 -9.09 17.81
N PRO A 132 -16.36 -9.89 16.94
CA PRO A 132 -16.23 -11.35 16.96
C PRO A 132 -14.79 -11.85 16.82
N SER A 133 -13.93 -11.09 16.09
CA SER A 133 -12.53 -11.43 15.88
C SER A 133 -11.71 -11.47 17.17
N LEU A 134 -12.11 -10.80 18.26
CA LEU A 134 -11.43 -10.88 19.55
C LEU A 134 -11.43 -12.31 20.14
N ALA A 135 -12.43 -13.11 19.79
CA ALA A 135 -12.46 -14.54 20.20
C ALA A 135 -11.30 -15.37 19.60
N LEU A 136 -10.62 -14.86 18.56
CA LEU A 136 -9.48 -15.49 17.93
C LEU A 136 -8.15 -15.20 18.64
N LEU A 137 -8.10 -14.15 19.48
CA LEU A 137 -6.90 -13.77 20.21
C LEU A 137 -6.75 -14.59 21.50
N PRO A 138 -5.52 -14.90 21.93
CA PRO A 138 -5.27 -15.37 23.27
C PRO A 138 -5.75 -14.39 24.34
N ALA A 139 -6.24 -14.89 25.47
CA ALA A 139 -6.81 -14.07 26.53
C ALA A 139 -5.82 -13.05 27.16
N ASP A 140 -4.52 -13.29 27.04
CA ASP A 140 -3.46 -12.38 27.50
C ASP A 140 -3.09 -11.30 26.46
N LYS A 141 -3.72 -11.32 25.27
CA LYS A 141 -3.44 -10.36 24.20
C LYS A 141 -4.49 -9.25 24.04
N TRP A 142 -5.58 -9.35 24.78
CA TRP A 142 -6.61 -8.31 24.76
C TRP A 142 -7.38 -8.23 26.09
N GLY A 143 -8.07 -7.12 26.28
CA GLY A 143 -8.95 -6.91 27.40
C GLY A 143 -10.09 -5.96 27.03
N ASN A 144 -11.15 -5.95 27.84
CA ASN A 144 -12.27 -5.04 27.71
C ASN A 144 -12.60 -4.41 29.07
N GLY A 145 -13.13 -3.21 29.06
CA GLY A 145 -13.50 -2.51 30.28
C GLY A 145 -14.79 -1.70 30.12
N PRO A 146 -15.33 -1.21 31.26
CA PRO A 146 -14.82 -1.26 32.63
C PRO A 146 -15.03 -2.61 33.35
N VAL A 147 -15.76 -3.54 32.77
CA VAL A 147 -15.99 -4.88 33.31
C VAL A 147 -15.10 -5.84 32.52
N GLU A 148 -13.99 -6.27 33.08
CA GLU A 148 -13.04 -7.19 32.47
C GLU A 148 -13.59 -8.63 32.49
N ASP A 149 -14.61 -8.91 31.66
CA ASP A 149 -15.30 -10.20 31.60
C ASP A 149 -14.93 -11.05 30.38
N GLY A 150 -14.03 -10.53 29.51
CA GLY A 150 -13.52 -11.25 28.34
C GLY A 150 -14.57 -11.51 27.25
N ARG A 151 -15.74 -10.85 27.30
CA ARG A 151 -16.74 -10.96 26.22
C ARG A 151 -16.37 -10.03 25.07
N TRP A 152 -16.71 -10.42 23.87
CA TRP A 152 -16.50 -9.65 22.64
C TRP A 152 -17.80 -9.05 22.07
N TRP A 153 -18.94 -9.25 22.72
CA TRP A 153 -20.25 -8.75 22.31
C TRP A 153 -20.83 -7.76 23.31
N ASN A 154 -21.72 -6.88 22.83
CA ASN A 154 -22.35 -5.80 23.61
C ASN A 154 -21.33 -4.94 24.37
N LEU A 155 -20.27 -4.53 23.67
CA LEU A 155 -19.21 -3.71 24.23
C LEU A 155 -19.59 -2.23 24.11
N SER A 156 -19.50 -1.49 25.23
CA SER A 156 -19.83 -0.06 25.31
C SER A 156 -18.80 0.77 26.07
N GLY A 157 -17.74 0.14 26.60
CA GLY A 157 -16.66 0.78 27.33
C GLY A 157 -15.44 1.00 26.44
N TYR A 158 -14.41 0.20 26.63
CA TYR A 158 -13.21 0.20 25.78
C TYR A 158 -12.72 -1.24 25.51
N VAL A 159 -11.92 -1.37 24.46
CA VAL A 159 -11.16 -2.58 24.14
C VAL A 159 -9.69 -2.23 24.05
N GLU A 160 -8.86 -3.06 24.63
CA GLU A 160 -7.41 -2.98 24.60
C GLU A 160 -6.84 -4.19 23.88
N ILE A 161 -5.85 -3.95 22.99
CA ILE A 161 -5.05 -4.99 22.36
C ILE A 161 -3.59 -4.70 22.73
N TYR A 162 -2.93 -5.71 23.31
CA TYR A 162 -1.60 -5.57 23.88
C TYR A 162 -0.51 -5.97 22.90
N ASP A 163 0.66 -5.32 23.02
CA ASP A 163 1.89 -5.64 22.29
C ASP A 163 1.71 -5.62 20.76
N ILE A 164 0.97 -4.63 20.23
CA ILE A 164 0.79 -4.50 18.79
C ILE A 164 2.00 -3.83 18.13
N GLY A 165 2.24 -4.26 16.89
CA GLY A 165 3.21 -3.63 16.01
C GLY A 165 4.66 -3.84 16.42
N TYR A 166 5.56 -3.27 15.64
CA TYR A 166 7.00 -3.37 15.85
C TYR A 166 7.49 -2.69 17.14
N ARG A 167 6.70 -1.78 17.73
CA ARG A 167 6.99 -1.08 19.00
C ARG A 167 6.34 -1.72 20.23
N SER A 168 5.58 -2.80 20.05
CA SER A 168 4.82 -3.44 21.16
C SER A 168 3.97 -2.43 21.94
N VAL A 169 3.21 -1.61 21.22
CA VAL A 169 2.36 -0.57 21.83
C VAL A 169 1.00 -1.13 22.26
N LEU A 170 0.31 -0.39 23.10
CA LEU A 170 -1.07 -0.64 23.46
C LEU A 170 -2.00 0.06 22.45
N LEU A 171 -2.91 -0.67 21.84
CA LEU A 171 -4.07 -0.09 21.15
C LEU A 171 -5.25 -0.11 22.13
N ARG A 172 -5.76 1.08 22.47
CA ARG A 172 -6.98 1.23 23.26
C ARG A 172 -8.04 1.93 22.43
N VAL A 173 -9.10 1.20 22.07
CA VAL A 173 -10.27 1.72 21.36
C VAL A 173 -11.33 2.10 22.37
N ASP A 174 -11.65 3.38 22.47
CA ASP A 174 -12.71 3.90 23.35
C ASP A 174 -14.05 3.82 22.63
N LEU A 175 -14.80 2.75 22.90
CA LEU A 175 -16.10 2.51 22.32
C LEU A 175 -17.17 3.45 22.91
N SER A 176 -16.99 3.93 24.17
CA SER A 176 -17.92 4.86 24.79
C SER A 176 -17.88 6.22 24.11
N ASP A 177 -16.70 6.68 23.70
CA ASP A 177 -16.54 7.91 22.93
C ASP A 177 -17.11 7.75 21.50
N LEU A 178 -16.88 6.60 20.84
CA LEU A 178 -17.49 6.29 19.55
C LEU A 178 -19.04 6.26 19.65
N LEU A 179 -19.61 5.59 20.64
CA LEU A 179 -21.07 5.53 20.83
C LEU A 179 -21.66 6.91 21.06
N SER A 180 -20.98 7.77 21.81
CA SER A 180 -21.40 9.16 22.01
C SER A 180 -21.41 9.95 20.69
N TYR A 181 -20.41 9.69 19.82
CA TYR A 181 -20.36 10.29 18.49
C TYR A 181 -21.49 9.75 17.60
N TYR A 182 -21.77 8.44 17.65
CA TYR A 182 -22.86 7.78 16.92
C TYR A 182 -24.22 8.36 17.28
N ASP A 183 -24.51 8.53 18.57
CA ASP A 183 -25.76 9.14 19.04
C ASP A 183 -25.90 10.57 18.53
N ALA A 184 -24.85 11.37 18.64
CA ALA A 184 -24.84 12.77 18.20
C ALA A 184 -25.05 12.95 16.69
N HIS A 185 -24.66 11.97 15.86
CA HIS A 185 -24.71 12.03 14.40
C HIS A 185 -25.72 11.06 13.78
N ASN A 186 -26.44 10.32 14.62
CA ASN A 186 -27.44 9.32 14.21
C ASN A 186 -26.87 8.27 13.26
N LEU A 187 -25.70 7.70 13.62
CA LEU A 187 -25.01 6.67 12.86
C LEU A 187 -25.46 5.27 13.30
N ASP A 188 -25.46 4.32 12.36
CA ASP A 188 -25.95 2.95 12.57
C ASP A 188 -25.13 1.87 11.86
N HIS A 189 -23.88 2.14 11.50
CA HIS A 189 -23.02 1.23 10.75
C HIS A 189 -21.86 0.67 11.59
N GLY A 190 -21.35 -0.48 11.19
CA GLY A 190 -20.06 -1.01 11.62
C GLY A 190 -18.92 -0.49 10.77
N GLY A 191 -17.75 -1.12 10.87
CA GLY A 191 -16.60 -0.81 10.02
C GLY A 191 -15.27 -1.15 10.67
N ILE A 192 -14.20 -0.79 9.99
CA ILE A 192 -12.83 -1.14 10.39
C ILE A 192 -12.21 0.03 11.17
N ILE A 193 -11.58 -0.30 12.31
CA ILE A 193 -10.68 0.59 13.04
C ILE A 193 -9.30 0.48 12.38
N THR A 194 -8.70 1.63 12.06
CA THR A 194 -7.42 1.72 11.36
C THR A 194 -6.37 2.43 12.21
N LEU A 195 -5.09 2.05 11.98
CA LEU A 195 -3.95 2.59 12.70
C LEU A 195 -2.75 2.70 11.76
N GLY A 196 -2.05 3.83 11.78
CA GLY A 196 -0.71 3.93 11.23
C GLY A 196 0.31 3.27 12.15
N ASP A 197 1.15 2.39 11.63
CA ASP A 197 2.12 1.59 12.40
C ASP A 197 3.02 2.46 13.29
N HIS A 198 3.33 3.69 12.86
CA HIS A 198 4.16 4.65 13.59
C HIS A 198 3.40 5.48 14.64
N ASN A 199 2.07 5.43 14.68
CA ASN A 199 1.23 6.34 15.45
C ASN A 199 1.14 6.00 16.96
N GLY A 200 1.96 5.05 17.44
CA GLY A 200 2.09 4.76 18.88
C GLY A 200 0.79 4.29 19.56
N GLY A 201 -0.06 3.58 18.83
CA GLY A 201 -1.35 3.09 19.34
C GLY A 201 -2.52 4.08 19.23
N VAL A 202 -2.29 5.27 18.66
CA VAL A 202 -3.36 6.25 18.41
C VAL A 202 -4.08 5.90 17.10
N TYR A 203 -5.26 5.33 17.20
CA TYR A 203 -6.07 4.93 16.05
C TYR A 203 -6.77 6.11 15.39
N ASP A 204 -7.10 5.97 14.10
CA ASP A 204 -7.60 7.08 13.26
C ASP A 204 -8.93 7.64 13.76
N GLN A 205 -9.81 6.77 14.26
CA GLN A 205 -11.15 7.13 14.72
C GLN A 205 -11.14 7.85 16.08
N SER A 206 -9.99 7.88 16.78
CA SER A 206 -9.82 8.65 18.00
C SER A 206 -9.70 10.16 17.78
N THR A 207 -9.48 10.60 16.52
CA THR A 207 -9.23 12.00 16.17
C THR A 207 -10.20 12.52 15.13
N THR A 208 -10.50 13.82 15.20
CA THR A 208 -11.32 14.51 14.19
C THR A 208 -10.53 14.85 12.92
N THR A 209 -9.22 14.73 12.97
CA THR A 209 -8.34 15.14 11.86
C THR A 209 -8.26 14.10 10.74
N ILE A 210 -8.50 12.82 11.05
CA ILE A 210 -8.49 11.73 10.08
C ILE A 210 -9.93 11.32 9.75
N CYS A 211 -10.52 10.44 10.55
CA CYS A 211 -11.87 9.96 10.34
C CYS A 211 -12.45 9.48 11.69
N ARG A 212 -13.52 10.08 12.17
CA ARG A 212 -14.13 9.69 13.46
C ARG A 212 -15.01 8.44 13.36
N GLU A 213 -15.33 8.01 12.16
CA GLU A 213 -16.18 6.86 11.91
C GLU A 213 -15.34 5.63 11.56
N PRO A 214 -15.67 4.43 12.04
CA PRO A 214 -15.10 3.19 11.53
C PRO A 214 -15.22 3.13 10.00
N ILE A 215 -14.19 2.66 9.34
CA ILE A 215 -14.13 2.68 7.88
C ILE A 215 -15.10 1.66 7.31
N MET A 216 -16.11 2.15 6.60
CA MET A 216 -17.07 1.31 5.88
C MET A 216 -16.42 0.65 4.68
N ASP A 217 -16.92 -0.50 4.28
CA ASP A 217 -16.36 -1.29 3.18
C ASP A 217 -16.34 -0.53 1.86
N GLU A 218 -17.37 0.28 1.59
CA GLU A 218 -17.45 1.13 0.40
C GLU A 218 -16.51 2.33 0.39
N TRP A 219 -15.85 2.65 1.51
CA TRP A 219 -14.83 3.71 1.58
C TRP A 219 -13.44 3.18 1.26
N ILE A 220 -13.29 1.85 1.16
CA ILE A 220 -12.01 1.20 0.87
C ILE A 220 -11.75 1.27 -0.63
N VAL A 221 -10.66 1.94 -1.00
CA VAL A 221 -10.17 2.03 -2.37
C VAL A 221 -9.51 0.72 -2.80
N GLY A 222 -8.77 0.11 -1.88
CA GLY A 222 -8.08 -1.15 -2.10
C GLY A 222 -7.06 -1.45 -1.02
N GLU A 223 -6.31 -2.51 -1.25
CA GLU A 223 -5.27 -3.01 -0.36
C GLU A 223 -3.89 -2.76 -0.96
N ALA A 224 -2.94 -2.36 -0.11
CA ALA A 224 -1.54 -2.24 -0.47
C ALA A 224 -0.93 -3.64 -0.68
N LYS A 225 -0.34 -3.90 -1.86
CA LYS A 225 0.22 -5.21 -2.20
C LYS A 225 1.73 -5.21 -2.39
N LEU A 226 2.28 -4.08 -2.78
CA LEU A 226 3.72 -3.93 -3.05
C LEU A 226 4.12 -2.47 -2.85
N GLU A 227 5.29 -2.23 -2.28
CA GLU A 227 5.93 -0.91 -2.37
C GLU A 227 7.04 -0.91 -3.43
N ILE A 228 7.24 0.26 -4.03
CA ILE A 228 8.38 0.57 -4.89
C ILE A 228 9.14 1.67 -4.16
N PRO A 229 10.28 1.35 -3.53
CA PRO A 229 10.95 2.26 -2.64
C PRO A 229 11.42 3.54 -3.34
N TRP A 230 11.31 4.65 -2.65
CA TRP A 230 11.90 5.97 -2.93
C TRP A 230 11.40 6.68 -4.19
N ILE A 231 10.76 6.01 -5.15
CA ILE A 231 10.39 6.62 -6.44
C ILE A 231 9.37 7.76 -6.27
N GLY A 232 8.50 7.67 -5.27
CA GLY A 232 7.53 8.71 -4.92
C GLY A 232 8.18 10.01 -4.45
N LEU A 233 9.44 9.98 -3.96
CA LEU A 233 10.19 11.19 -3.60
C LEU A 233 10.32 12.16 -4.76
N ILE A 234 10.32 11.70 -6.01
CA ILE A 234 10.36 12.55 -7.20
C ILE A 234 9.16 13.51 -7.21
N LYS A 235 7.95 12.96 -6.95
CA LYS A 235 6.72 13.77 -6.85
C LYS A 235 6.80 14.76 -5.70
N LEU A 236 7.23 14.31 -4.52
CA LEU A 236 7.31 15.13 -3.32
C LEU A 236 8.31 16.28 -3.51
N TRP A 237 9.46 16.00 -4.12
CA TRP A 237 10.48 16.99 -4.41
C TRP A 237 10.02 18.03 -5.45
N VAL A 238 9.43 17.59 -6.56
CA VAL A 238 8.92 18.49 -7.62
C VAL A 238 7.82 19.41 -7.09
N ASN A 239 6.96 18.91 -6.20
CA ASN A 239 5.88 19.68 -5.60
C ASN A 239 6.34 20.55 -4.41
N GLY A 240 7.61 20.46 -3.99
CA GLY A 240 8.12 21.17 -2.82
C GLY A 240 7.55 20.69 -1.47
N ASN A 241 6.94 19.53 -1.43
CA ASN A 241 6.23 18.98 -0.27
C ASN A 241 7.02 17.83 0.40
N MET A 242 8.35 17.89 0.41
CA MET A 242 9.18 16.88 1.06
C MET A 242 8.96 16.92 2.58
N PRO A 243 8.39 15.87 3.20
CA PRO A 243 8.21 15.84 4.65
C PRO A 243 9.56 15.84 5.39
N SER A 244 9.61 16.51 6.56
CA SER A 244 10.83 16.61 7.36
C SER A 244 11.31 15.28 7.94
N ASN A 245 10.39 14.34 8.11
CA ASN A 245 10.61 12.98 8.62
C ASN A 245 10.83 11.94 7.50
N THR A 246 11.16 12.39 6.27
CA THR A 246 11.62 11.47 5.22
C THR A 246 12.94 10.84 5.63
N PRO A 247 13.07 9.48 5.63
CA PRO A 247 14.29 8.80 6.02
C PRO A 247 15.50 9.26 5.20
N GLU A 248 16.65 9.43 5.84
CA GLU A 248 17.85 9.97 5.20
C GLU A 248 18.37 9.07 4.07
N ASN A 249 18.31 7.74 4.28
CA ASN A 249 18.73 6.77 3.28
C ASN A 249 17.80 6.72 2.05
N SER A 250 16.55 7.17 2.14
CA SER A 250 15.61 7.22 1.02
C SER A 250 16.11 8.11 -0.12
N LYS A 251 16.72 9.25 0.19
CA LYS A 251 17.31 10.15 -0.81
C LYS A 251 18.50 9.50 -1.51
N THR A 252 19.36 8.85 -0.74
CA THR A 252 20.51 8.09 -1.28
C THR A 252 20.03 6.91 -2.11
N GLY A 253 19.02 6.17 -1.63
CA GLY A 253 18.40 5.06 -2.34
C GLY A 253 17.82 5.49 -3.69
N LEU A 254 17.10 6.61 -3.73
CA LEU A 254 16.58 7.19 -4.98
C LEU A 254 17.73 7.49 -5.96
N MET A 255 18.78 8.18 -5.49
CA MET A 255 19.93 8.53 -6.36
C MET A 255 20.63 7.31 -6.91
N VAL A 256 20.83 6.26 -6.09
CA VAL A 256 21.42 4.98 -6.53
C VAL A 256 20.49 4.29 -7.54
N THR A 257 19.20 4.24 -7.26
CA THR A 257 18.20 3.64 -8.16
C THR A 257 18.21 4.32 -9.54
N LEU A 258 18.18 5.67 -9.57
CA LEU A 258 18.24 6.43 -10.81
C LEU A 258 19.57 6.22 -11.54
N ALA A 259 20.69 6.18 -10.81
CA ALA A 259 22.01 5.90 -11.41
C ALA A 259 22.05 4.52 -12.06
N VAL A 260 21.54 3.49 -11.39
CA VAL A 260 21.46 2.12 -11.92
C VAL A 260 20.59 2.07 -13.17
N LEU A 261 19.41 2.70 -13.15
CA LEU A 261 18.50 2.75 -14.29
C LEU A 261 19.11 3.42 -15.54
N ILE A 262 20.06 4.35 -15.37
CA ILE A 262 20.74 5.03 -16.46
C ILE A 262 22.01 4.29 -16.86
N ILE A 263 22.85 3.93 -15.90
CA ILE A 263 24.20 3.40 -16.18
C ILE A 263 24.13 1.97 -16.75
N VAL A 264 23.23 1.12 -16.25
CA VAL A 264 23.15 -0.27 -16.68
C VAL A 264 22.79 -0.40 -18.16
N PRO A 265 21.75 0.24 -18.71
CA PRO A 265 21.47 0.22 -20.14
C PRO A 265 22.62 0.77 -21.00
N LEU A 266 23.23 1.87 -20.56
CA LEU A 266 24.38 2.47 -21.26
C LEU A 266 25.59 1.51 -21.29
N ALA A 267 25.86 0.82 -20.18
CA ALA A 267 26.95 -0.16 -20.10
C ALA A 267 26.69 -1.36 -21.02
N ILE A 268 25.43 -1.84 -21.08
CA ILE A 268 25.04 -2.92 -22.00
C ILE A 268 25.23 -2.50 -23.45
N ASP A 269 24.80 -1.30 -23.84
CA ASP A 269 24.93 -0.77 -25.18
C ASP A 269 26.42 -0.59 -25.59
N LEU A 270 27.21 0.03 -24.71
CA LEU A 270 28.65 0.20 -24.92
C LEU A 270 29.37 -1.16 -25.09
N THR A 271 29.05 -2.10 -24.20
CA THR A 271 29.62 -3.47 -24.30
C THR A 271 29.24 -4.13 -25.62
N GLY A 272 27.97 -3.98 -26.04
CA GLY A 272 27.52 -4.48 -27.34
C GLY A 272 28.26 -3.88 -28.53
N VAL A 273 28.54 -2.57 -28.48
CA VAL A 273 29.34 -1.89 -29.54
C VAL A 273 30.80 -2.38 -29.55
N VAL A 274 31.42 -2.54 -28.37
CA VAL A 274 32.82 -3.02 -28.25
C VAL A 274 32.93 -4.45 -28.74
N LEU A 275 32.03 -5.35 -28.36
CA LEU A 275 32.03 -6.75 -28.79
C LEU A 275 31.83 -6.86 -30.30
N LYS A 276 30.95 -6.08 -30.91
CA LYS A 276 30.75 -6.04 -32.35
C LYS A 276 32.03 -5.59 -33.10
N LYS A 277 32.74 -4.59 -32.57
CA LYS A 277 34.03 -4.16 -33.14
C LYS A 277 35.11 -5.24 -33.09
N ARG A 278 34.99 -6.17 -32.10
CA ARG A 278 35.86 -7.34 -31.96
C ARG A 278 35.40 -8.57 -32.76
N GLY A 279 34.35 -8.44 -33.58
CA GLY A 279 33.80 -9.55 -34.38
C GLY A 279 32.92 -10.53 -33.56
N ILE A 280 32.59 -10.20 -32.32
CA ILE A 280 31.77 -11.03 -31.46
C ILE A 280 30.32 -10.49 -31.50
N ASP A 281 29.35 -11.29 -31.98
CA ASP A 281 27.94 -10.97 -31.87
C ASP A 281 27.42 -11.42 -30.48
N PRO A 282 27.19 -10.50 -29.53
CA PRO A 282 26.74 -10.84 -28.17
C PRO A 282 25.35 -11.51 -28.15
N TRP A 283 24.59 -11.34 -29.21
CA TRP A 283 23.22 -11.86 -29.33
C TRP A 283 23.13 -13.12 -30.22
N ALA A 284 24.24 -13.65 -30.71
CA ALA A 284 24.27 -14.80 -31.61
C ALA A 284 23.56 -16.03 -31.02
N ARG A 285 23.80 -16.33 -29.73
CA ARG A 285 23.14 -17.44 -29.02
C ARG A 285 21.65 -17.27 -28.89
N ILE A 286 21.16 -16.04 -28.56
CA ILE A 286 19.77 -15.74 -28.44
C ILE A 286 19.06 -15.82 -29.78
N LYS A 287 19.69 -15.32 -30.86
CA LYS A 287 19.16 -15.43 -32.21
C LYS A 287 19.05 -16.90 -32.66
N GLU A 288 20.01 -17.72 -32.30
CA GLU A 288 19.98 -19.14 -32.61
C GLU A 288 18.93 -19.91 -31.84
N MET A 289 18.73 -19.60 -30.50
CA MET A 289 17.62 -20.17 -29.73
C MET A 289 16.27 -19.80 -30.31
N MET A 290 16.06 -18.51 -30.63
CA MET A 290 14.77 -18.05 -31.22
C MET A 290 14.52 -18.63 -32.63
N ARG A 291 15.55 -19.04 -33.34
CA ARG A 291 15.41 -19.73 -34.62
C ARG A 291 15.01 -21.20 -34.48
N ARG A 292 15.55 -21.89 -33.46
CA ARG A 292 15.20 -23.29 -33.13
C ARG A 292 13.79 -23.45 -32.57
N THR A 293 13.20 -22.38 -31.99
CA THR A 293 11.81 -22.41 -31.46
C THR A 293 10.79 -22.18 -32.58
N LYS A 294 11.23 -21.87 -33.81
CA LYS A 294 10.34 -21.64 -34.99
C LYS A 294 10.37 -22.79 -35.99
N GLU A 295 11.21 -23.77 -35.77
CA GLU A 295 11.25 -25.06 -36.48
C GLU A 295 10.58 -26.16 -35.64
#